data_50ccd31bc765909e93ae7e13e725e6fb
#
_entry.id   50ccd31bc765909e93ae7e13e725e6fb
#
_cell.length_a   1.000
_cell.length_b   1.000
_cell.length_c   1.000
_cell.angle_alpha   90.00
_cell.angle_beta   90.00
_cell.angle_gamma   90.00
#
_symmetry.space_group_name_H-M   'P 1'
#
loop_
_entity.id
_entity.type
_entity.pdbx_description
1 polymer ?
#
loop_
_entity_poly.entity_id
_entity_poly.type
_entity_poly.pdbx_seq_one_letter_code
_entity_poly.pdbx_strand_id
1 'polypeptide(L)'
;MSASITLPLIGAADSAGAASSPRTNADPSGAEALKDADPLRAEAASPATLRITEAFLSLQGETSRAGLPTVFVRLAGCPLRCRWCDTPYSFQGGETVPLATLLARVAAFGVPMVCVTGGEPLAQKSCLPLLTALCDAGYSVSLETSGALDIGKVDPRVSRIVDIKPPASGEAARNRWENIAHLTPHDEIKFVLADRADYEWAREVLRAQNLAEVCPVLFSPVQGELPPPQLAEWILEDRLPVRLQVQLHKLLWGSTPGK
;
A
#
# COMPACT_ATOMS: atom_id res chain seq x y z
N MET A 1 -0.98 -8.65 -46.45
CA MET A 1 -1.68 -9.92 -46.18
C MET A 1 -1.98 -9.94 -44.67
N SER A 2 -3.26 -9.72 -44.36
CA SER A 2 -3.73 -9.56 -42.96
C SER A 2 -4.21 -10.92 -42.47
N ALA A 3 -3.59 -11.47 -41.45
CA ALA A 3 -4.03 -12.74 -40.84
C ALA A 3 -4.96 -12.42 -39.67
N SER A 4 -6.23 -12.74 -39.82
CA SER A 4 -7.23 -12.70 -38.76
C SER A 4 -7.04 -13.90 -37.82
N ILE A 5 -6.82 -13.65 -36.54
CA ILE A 5 -6.81 -14.69 -35.51
C ILE A 5 -8.20 -14.74 -34.88
N THR A 6 -8.90 -15.87 -35.12
CA THR A 6 -10.18 -16.17 -34.49
C THR A 6 -9.96 -16.96 -33.21
N LEU A 7 -10.42 -16.42 -32.07
CA LEU A 7 -10.41 -17.11 -30.80
C LEU A 7 -11.71 -17.93 -30.62
N PRO A 8 -11.65 -19.16 -30.05
CA PRO A 8 -12.86 -19.95 -29.82
C PRO A 8 -13.59 -19.52 -28.55
N LEU A 9 -14.92 -19.47 -28.66
CA LEU A 9 -15.86 -19.30 -27.54
C LEU A 9 -15.93 -20.59 -26.73
N ILE A 10 -15.71 -20.48 -25.40
CA ILE A 10 -15.90 -21.58 -24.46
C ILE A 10 -17.35 -21.55 -23.99
N GLY A 11 -18.05 -22.63 -24.20
CA GLY A 11 -19.47 -22.83 -23.89
C GLY A 11 -19.71 -23.00 -22.38
N ALA A 12 -20.88 -22.56 -21.95
CA ALA A 12 -21.47 -22.75 -20.64
C ALA A 12 -21.83 -24.23 -20.40
N ALA A 13 -21.59 -24.70 -19.18
CA ALA A 13 -22.15 -25.96 -18.69
C ALA A 13 -23.04 -25.70 -17.48
N ASP A 14 -24.32 -26.01 -17.67
CA ASP A 14 -25.34 -26.15 -16.61
C ASP A 14 -25.08 -27.39 -15.76
N SER A 15 -25.31 -27.29 -14.45
CA SER A 15 -25.91 -28.41 -13.72
C SER A 15 -26.48 -27.94 -12.37
N ALA A 16 -27.77 -28.19 -12.22
CA ALA A 16 -28.55 -28.11 -11.01
C ALA A 16 -28.30 -29.29 -10.08
N GLY A 17 -28.46 -29.09 -8.79
CA GLY A 17 -28.47 -30.14 -7.79
C GLY A 17 -28.89 -29.65 -6.41
N ALA A 18 -30.18 -29.82 -6.07
CA ALA A 18 -30.76 -29.53 -4.77
C ALA A 18 -30.55 -30.71 -3.79
N ALA A 19 -30.30 -30.43 -2.51
CA ALA A 19 -30.75 -31.28 -1.38
C ALA A 19 -30.62 -30.58 -0.03
N SER A 20 -31.75 -30.25 0.56
CA SER A 20 -32.34 -30.48 1.91
C SER A 20 -31.43 -30.37 3.15
N SER A 21 -31.91 -29.48 4.05
CA SER A 21 -31.59 -29.36 5.48
C SER A 21 -32.09 -30.55 6.31
N PRO A 22 -31.60 -30.69 7.54
CA PRO A 22 -32.47 -30.75 8.67
C PRO A 22 -32.14 -29.75 9.79
N ARG A 23 -33.22 -29.21 10.37
CA ARG A 23 -33.21 -28.40 11.58
C ARG A 23 -33.03 -29.31 12.80
N THR A 24 -32.21 -28.89 13.77
CA THR A 24 -32.30 -29.41 15.15
C THR A 24 -32.27 -28.24 16.13
N ASN A 25 -33.10 -28.42 17.16
CA ASN A 25 -33.60 -27.49 18.16
C ASN A 25 -32.49 -26.85 19.04
N ALA A 26 -32.75 -25.61 19.42
CA ALA A 26 -32.08 -24.85 20.47
C ALA A 26 -32.57 -25.33 21.85
N ASP A 27 -31.61 -25.54 22.75
CA ASP A 27 -31.87 -25.65 24.20
C ASP A 27 -31.48 -24.29 24.86
N PRO A 28 -32.39 -23.65 25.63
CA PRO A 28 -32.12 -22.40 26.32
C PRO A 28 -31.80 -22.65 27.79
N SER A 29 -30.56 -22.96 28.15
CA SER A 29 -30.13 -22.94 29.55
C SER A 29 -28.61 -22.60 29.64
N GLY A 30 -28.36 -21.30 29.86
CA GLY A 30 -26.97 -20.81 30.00
C GLY A 30 -26.88 -19.34 30.36
N ALA A 31 -27.89 -18.85 31.12
CA ALA A 31 -27.83 -17.49 31.64
C ALA A 31 -27.39 -17.53 33.11
N GLU A 32 -26.07 -17.70 33.36
CA GLU A 32 -25.45 -17.36 34.67
C GLU A 32 -23.91 -17.56 34.55
N ALA A 33 -23.20 -16.49 34.19
CA ALA A 33 -21.77 -16.26 34.54
C ALA A 33 -21.24 -14.98 33.89
N LEU A 34 -21.82 -13.83 34.21
CA LEU A 34 -21.28 -12.49 33.87
C LEU A 34 -21.49 -11.55 35.06
N LYS A 35 -20.88 -11.89 36.19
CA LYS A 35 -20.71 -10.98 37.32
C LYS A 35 -19.33 -11.28 37.87
N ASP A 36 -18.37 -10.42 37.51
CA ASP A 36 -17.14 -10.03 38.18
C ASP A 36 -16.07 -9.54 37.17
N ALA A 37 -16.49 -8.58 36.33
CA ALA A 37 -15.54 -7.73 35.65
C ALA A 37 -15.41 -6.45 36.47
N ASP A 38 -14.34 -6.32 37.25
CA ASP A 38 -13.97 -5.14 37.98
C ASP A 38 -13.84 -3.94 37.02
N PRO A 39 -14.74 -2.92 37.10
CA PRO A 39 -14.71 -1.79 36.17
C PRO A 39 -13.56 -0.80 36.42
N LEU A 40 -12.65 -1.08 37.36
CA LEU A 40 -11.56 -0.17 37.78
C LEU A 40 -10.18 -0.56 37.23
N ARG A 41 -10.07 -1.55 36.31
CA ARG A 41 -8.82 -1.93 35.65
C ARG A 41 -8.74 -1.61 34.16
N ALA A 42 -9.62 -0.80 33.63
CA ALA A 42 -9.32 -0.10 32.38
C ALA A 42 -8.42 1.09 32.70
N GLU A 43 -7.13 0.85 32.83
CA GLU A 43 -6.12 1.90 32.65
C GLU A 43 -6.50 2.59 31.32
N ALA A 44 -7.01 3.82 31.42
CA ALA A 44 -7.41 4.62 30.26
C ALA A 44 -6.13 4.89 29.45
N ALA A 45 -5.79 3.96 28.56
CA ALA A 45 -4.78 4.18 27.54
C ALA A 45 -5.21 5.47 26.82
N SER A 46 -4.38 6.50 26.88
CA SER A 46 -4.60 7.75 26.15
C SER A 46 -5.07 7.39 24.73
N PRO A 47 -6.17 7.98 24.25
CA PRO A 47 -6.71 7.62 22.94
C PRO A 47 -5.61 7.74 21.90
N ALA A 48 -5.44 6.70 21.07
CA ALA A 48 -4.41 6.68 20.04
C ALA A 48 -4.57 7.91 19.15
N THR A 49 -3.49 8.68 19.01
CA THR A 49 -3.44 9.87 18.15
C THR A 49 -2.45 9.66 17.03
N LEU A 50 -2.71 10.31 15.88
CA LEU A 50 -1.81 10.34 14.73
C LEU A 50 -1.51 11.79 14.37
N ARG A 51 -0.31 12.03 13.92
CA ARG A 51 0.07 13.31 13.32
C ARG A 51 -0.04 13.18 11.82
N ILE A 52 -1.02 13.86 11.22
CA ILE A 52 -1.31 13.82 9.80
C ILE A 52 -0.90 15.14 9.13
N THR A 53 -0.38 15.05 7.91
CA THR A 53 -0.13 16.21 7.06
C THR A 53 -1.41 16.58 6.32
N GLU A 54 -2.11 15.58 5.78
CA GLU A 54 -3.33 15.77 5.00
C GLU A 54 -4.16 14.48 4.92
N ALA A 55 -5.46 14.64 4.66
CA ALA A 55 -6.35 13.56 4.23
C ALA A 55 -7.23 14.09 3.10
N PHE A 56 -7.21 13.43 1.94
CA PHE A 56 -7.89 13.90 0.73
C PHE A 56 -8.34 12.75 -0.17
N LEU A 57 -9.29 13.02 -1.05
CA LEU A 57 -9.75 12.09 -2.08
C LEU A 57 -9.07 12.44 -3.41
N SER A 58 -8.46 11.43 -4.04
CA SER A 58 -7.89 11.55 -5.38
C SER A 58 -7.95 10.20 -6.12
N LEU A 59 -7.35 10.13 -7.30
CA LEU A 59 -7.07 8.87 -7.97
C LEU A 59 -5.74 8.31 -7.48
N GLN A 60 -5.68 6.99 -7.21
CA GLN A 60 -4.39 6.35 -6.99
C GLN A 60 -3.52 6.51 -8.24
N GLY A 61 -2.38 7.14 -8.08
CA GLY A 61 -1.47 7.47 -9.19
C GLY A 61 -0.49 6.38 -9.54
N GLU A 62 -0.37 5.37 -8.68
CA GLU A 62 0.65 4.32 -8.74
C GLU A 62 0.06 2.95 -8.38
N THR A 63 0.90 1.91 -8.37
CA THR A 63 0.54 0.54 -7.97
C THR A 63 -0.42 -0.18 -8.94
N SER A 64 -0.82 -1.40 -8.63
CA SER A 64 -1.87 -2.13 -9.37
C SER A 64 -3.25 -1.47 -9.26
N ARG A 65 -3.40 -0.48 -8.37
CA ARG A 65 -4.64 0.27 -8.11
C ARG A 65 -4.70 1.61 -8.84
N ALA A 66 -3.74 1.92 -9.73
CA ALA A 66 -3.69 3.17 -10.47
C ALA A 66 -5.01 3.45 -11.21
N GLY A 67 -5.51 4.69 -11.07
CA GLY A 67 -6.78 5.14 -11.65
C GLY A 67 -8.01 4.94 -10.77
N LEU A 68 -7.91 4.27 -9.63
CA LEU A 68 -9.05 4.06 -8.73
C LEU A 68 -9.22 5.23 -7.74
N PRO A 69 -10.48 5.70 -7.50
CA PRO A 69 -10.75 6.69 -6.46
C PRO A 69 -10.30 6.17 -5.09
N THR A 70 -9.45 6.92 -4.40
CA THR A 70 -8.77 6.50 -3.17
C THR A 70 -8.69 7.67 -2.19
N VAL A 71 -9.01 7.41 -0.92
CA VAL A 71 -8.72 8.34 0.17
C VAL A 71 -7.26 8.19 0.57
N PHE A 72 -6.50 9.25 0.46
CA PHE A 72 -5.13 9.30 0.96
C PHE A 72 -5.08 9.85 2.37
N VAL A 73 -4.42 9.13 3.26
CA VAL A 73 -4.09 9.59 4.61
C VAL A 73 -2.58 9.72 4.69
N ARG A 74 -2.07 10.95 4.64
CA ARG A 74 -0.63 11.24 4.70
C ARG A 74 -0.20 11.56 6.11
N LEU A 75 0.57 10.64 6.70
CA LEU A 75 1.15 10.83 8.04
C LEU A 75 2.39 11.71 7.98
N ALA A 76 2.58 12.55 9.00
CA ALA A 76 3.73 13.43 9.12
C ALA A 76 4.94 12.70 9.73
N GLY A 77 6.15 13.12 9.33
CA GLY A 77 7.42 12.59 9.79
C GLY A 77 8.00 11.53 8.87
N CYS A 78 9.30 11.66 8.58
CA CYS A 78 10.06 10.67 7.81
C CYS A 78 11.50 10.64 8.33
N PRO A 79 12.09 9.45 8.57
CA PRO A 79 13.50 9.34 8.97
C PRO A 79 14.45 9.40 7.77
N LEU A 80 13.95 9.42 6.52
CA LEU A 80 14.72 9.47 5.28
C LEU A 80 14.77 10.88 4.70
N ARG A 81 15.75 11.12 3.80
CA ARG A 81 15.93 12.36 3.05
C ARG A 81 16.27 12.05 1.60
N CYS A 82 15.37 11.33 0.92
CA CYS A 82 15.56 10.95 -0.48
C CYS A 82 15.74 12.18 -1.36
N ARG A 83 16.68 12.11 -2.31
CA ARG A 83 17.07 13.23 -3.19
C ARG A 83 15.90 13.80 -4.00
N TRP A 84 15.00 12.94 -4.47
CA TRP A 84 13.82 13.31 -5.27
C TRP A 84 12.51 13.22 -4.51
N CYS A 85 12.53 13.41 -3.18
CA CYS A 85 11.30 13.37 -2.40
C CYS A 85 10.31 14.43 -2.91
N ASP A 86 9.11 13.99 -3.30
CA ASP A 86 8.05 14.86 -3.82
C ASP A 86 7.14 15.42 -2.71
N THR A 87 7.30 14.93 -1.48
CA THR A 87 6.50 15.36 -0.31
C THR A 87 7.36 15.86 0.86
N PRO A 88 8.36 16.73 0.64
CA PRO A 88 9.24 17.19 1.72
C PRO A 88 8.47 17.97 2.80
N TYR A 89 7.32 18.53 2.47
CA TYR A 89 6.42 19.20 3.42
C TYR A 89 5.84 18.25 4.48
N SER A 90 5.91 16.93 4.27
CA SER A 90 5.48 15.93 5.25
C SER A 90 6.55 15.58 6.29
N PHE A 91 7.78 16.08 6.16
CA PHE A 91 8.86 15.76 7.10
C PHE A 91 8.60 16.30 8.50
N GLN A 92 7.92 17.43 8.61
CA GLN A 92 7.66 18.14 9.86
C GLN A 92 6.24 18.70 9.88
N GLY A 93 5.82 19.18 11.06
CA GLY A 93 4.49 19.76 11.21
C GLY A 93 3.37 18.71 11.25
N GLY A 94 2.25 19.04 10.66
CA GLY A 94 1.04 18.22 10.68
C GLY A 94 0.15 18.49 11.90
N GLU A 95 -1.10 18.06 11.79
CA GLU A 95 -2.13 18.13 12.84
C GLU A 95 -2.14 16.83 13.64
N THR A 96 -2.21 16.91 14.96
CA THR A 96 -2.43 15.74 15.83
C THR A 96 -3.92 15.47 15.93
N VAL A 97 -4.35 14.30 15.47
CA VAL A 97 -5.76 13.91 15.35
C VAL A 97 -5.99 12.61 16.11
N PRO A 98 -7.04 12.50 16.95
CA PRO A 98 -7.48 11.23 17.51
C PRO A 98 -7.86 10.23 16.41
N LEU A 99 -7.54 8.95 16.61
CA LEU A 99 -7.83 7.88 15.65
C LEU A 99 -9.32 7.87 15.23
N ALA A 100 -10.24 7.97 16.18
CA ALA A 100 -11.69 7.99 15.88
C ALA A 100 -12.09 9.17 14.98
N THR A 101 -11.49 10.35 15.21
CA THR A 101 -11.74 11.54 14.37
C THR A 101 -11.20 11.32 12.95
N LEU A 102 -10.03 10.70 12.80
CA LEU A 102 -9.46 10.40 11.49
C LEU A 102 -10.33 9.39 10.73
N LEU A 103 -10.81 8.33 11.39
CA LEU A 103 -11.72 7.36 10.77
C LEU A 103 -13.03 8.03 10.30
N ALA A 104 -13.60 8.94 11.10
CA ALA A 104 -14.77 9.71 10.68
C ALA A 104 -14.49 10.61 9.46
N ARG A 105 -13.30 11.25 9.39
CA ARG A 105 -12.87 12.03 8.21
C ARG A 105 -12.76 11.15 6.96
N VAL A 106 -12.18 9.96 7.09
CA VAL A 106 -12.07 8.99 5.99
C VAL A 106 -13.46 8.55 5.52
N ALA A 107 -14.35 8.23 6.44
CA ALA A 107 -15.72 7.80 6.11
C ALA A 107 -16.52 8.87 5.33
N ALA A 108 -16.29 10.15 5.62
CA ALA A 108 -16.97 11.25 4.94
C ALA A 108 -16.66 11.35 3.43
N PHE A 109 -15.57 10.74 2.93
CA PHE A 109 -15.27 10.71 1.49
C PHE A 109 -16.11 9.69 0.71
N GLY A 110 -16.67 8.67 1.36
CA GLY A 110 -17.64 7.76 0.76
C GLY A 110 -17.08 6.80 -0.30
N VAL A 111 -15.77 6.54 -0.33
CA VAL A 111 -15.13 5.58 -1.24
C VAL A 111 -14.50 4.42 -0.46
N PRO A 112 -14.46 3.20 -1.03
CA PRO A 112 -14.04 2.01 -0.30
C PRO A 112 -12.52 1.81 -0.19
N MET A 113 -11.71 2.63 -0.90
CA MET A 113 -10.26 2.45 -0.94
C MET A 113 -9.56 3.52 -0.10
N VAL A 114 -8.60 3.09 0.70
CA VAL A 114 -7.75 3.98 1.52
C VAL A 114 -6.29 3.63 1.31
N CYS A 115 -5.48 4.64 1.05
CA CYS A 115 -4.02 4.55 1.01
C CYS A 115 -3.46 5.31 2.21
N VAL A 116 -2.83 4.60 3.14
CA VAL A 116 -2.05 5.22 4.21
C VAL A 116 -0.63 5.39 3.70
N THR A 117 -0.19 6.63 3.64
CA THR A 117 1.11 7.05 3.12
C THR A 117 1.70 8.15 4.01
N GLY A 118 2.69 8.87 3.56
CA GLY A 118 3.17 10.01 4.34
C GLY A 118 4.58 10.42 3.98
N GLY A 119 5.34 10.81 5.01
CA GLY A 119 6.78 10.63 5.04
C GLY A 119 7.08 9.14 5.17
N GLU A 120 7.12 8.62 6.42
CA GLU A 120 7.15 7.18 6.68
C GLU A 120 6.06 6.83 7.70
N PRO A 121 4.96 6.19 7.27
CA PRO A 121 3.82 5.93 8.17
C PRO A 121 4.19 5.09 9.39
N LEU A 122 5.02 4.07 9.22
CA LEU A 122 5.42 3.15 10.29
C LEU A 122 6.32 3.80 11.35
N ALA A 123 6.81 5.04 11.12
CA ALA A 123 7.50 5.81 12.15
C ALA A 123 6.55 6.23 13.30
N GLN A 124 5.24 6.23 13.05
CA GLN A 124 4.23 6.49 14.09
C GLN A 124 3.65 5.17 14.60
N LYS A 125 3.81 4.88 15.89
CA LYS A 125 3.29 3.65 16.51
C LYS A 125 1.78 3.47 16.32
N SER A 126 1.03 4.56 16.27
CA SER A 126 -0.43 4.55 16.04
C SER A 126 -0.82 4.23 14.58
N CYS A 127 0.14 4.11 13.65
CA CYS A 127 -0.14 3.68 12.28
C CYS A 127 -0.71 2.24 12.24
N LEU A 128 -0.14 1.32 13.02
CA LEU A 128 -0.62 -0.06 13.05
C LEU A 128 -2.10 -0.16 13.51
N PRO A 129 -2.52 0.45 14.63
CA PRO A 129 -3.94 0.52 14.99
C PRO A 129 -4.82 1.20 13.93
N LEU A 130 -4.33 2.24 13.23
CA LEU A 130 -5.09 2.86 12.14
C LEU A 130 -5.37 1.88 11.01
N LEU A 131 -4.34 1.15 10.56
CA LEU A 131 -4.46 0.17 9.47
C LEU A 131 -5.47 -0.92 9.81
N THR A 132 -5.37 -1.48 11.03
CA THR A 132 -6.32 -2.50 11.51
C THR A 132 -7.75 -1.95 11.58
N ALA A 133 -7.95 -0.76 12.15
CA ALA A 133 -9.27 -0.15 12.27
C ALA A 133 -9.91 0.17 10.91
N LEU A 134 -9.13 0.56 9.91
CA LEU A 134 -9.62 0.74 8.54
C LEU A 134 -10.05 -0.58 7.91
N CYS A 135 -9.27 -1.65 8.08
CA CYS A 135 -9.65 -2.98 7.62
C CYS A 135 -10.91 -3.50 8.33
N ASP A 136 -11.04 -3.28 9.64
CA ASP A 136 -12.22 -3.66 10.43
C ASP A 136 -13.48 -2.90 10.00
N ALA A 137 -13.31 -1.66 9.54
CA ALA A 137 -14.39 -0.85 8.96
C ALA A 137 -14.74 -1.26 7.51
N GLY A 138 -14.10 -2.28 6.94
CA GLY A 138 -14.39 -2.84 5.62
C GLY A 138 -13.72 -2.12 4.44
N TYR A 139 -12.73 -1.24 4.68
CA TYR A 139 -11.97 -0.60 3.61
C TYR A 139 -10.97 -1.57 2.96
N SER A 140 -10.75 -1.39 1.66
CA SER A 140 -9.58 -1.93 0.95
C SER A 140 -8.38 -1.03 1.23
N VAL A 141 -7.48 -1.48 2.10
CA VAL A 141 -6.38 -0.65 2.63
C VAL A 141 -5.07 -0.97 1.94
N SER A 142 -4.32 0.07 1.56
CA SER A 142 -2.92 -0.03 1.17
C SER A 142 -2.04 0.82 2.07
N LEU A 143 -0.80 0.39 2.24
CA LEU A 143 0.25 1.10 2.95
C LEU A 143 1.43 1.34 2.01
N GLU A 144 1.75 2.58 1.74
CA GLU A 144 3.01 2.96 1.07
C GLU A 144 4.07 3.26 2.13
N THR A 145 5.15 2.48 2.13
CA THR A 145 6.26 2.60 3.08
C THR A 145 7.61 2.60 2.36
N SER A 146 8.56 3.32 2.92
CA SER A 146 9.94 3.34 2.43
C SER A 146 10.69 2.00 2.60
N GLY A 147 10.12 1.03 3.34
CA GLY A 147 10.79 -0.22 3.66
C GLY A 147 11.94 -0.12 4.66
N ALA A 148 12.18 1.06 5.25
CA ALA A 148 13.25 1.26 6.23
C ALA A 148 12.90 0.74 7.63
N LEU A 149 11.62 0.51 7.90
CA LEU A 149 11.12 0.01 9.18
C LEU A 149 10.49 -1.38 9.01
N ASP A 150 10.33 -2.08 10.14
CA ASP A 150 9.75 -3.42 10.18
C ASP A 150 8.27 -3.41 9.75
N ILE A 151 7.94 -4.17 8.70
CA ILE A 151 6.57 -4.34 8.18
C ILE A 151 5.87 -5.59 8.73
N GLY A 152 6.56 -6.45 9.47
CA GLY A 152 6.04 -7.75 9.92
C GLY A 152 4.84 -7.65 10.87
N LYS A 153 4.60 -6.47 11.46
CA LYS A 153 3.45 -6.22 12.36
C LYS A 153 2.25 -5.56 11.67
N VAL A 154 2.36 -5.28 10.39
CA VAL A 154 1.23 -4.71 9.61
C VAL A 154 0.14 -5.78 9.48
N ASP A 155 -1.11 -5.36 9.66
CA ASP A 155 -2.27 -6.24 9.51
C ASP A 155 -2.23 -6.95 8.13
N PRO A 156 -2.34 -8.28 8.06
CA PRO A 156 -2.18 -9.03 6.81
C PRO A 156 -3.23 -8.73 5.74
N ARG A 157 -4.31 -8.06 6.08
CA ARG A 157 -5.34 -7.58 5.13
C ARG A 157 -4.88 -6.35 4.35
N VAL A 158 -3.85 -5.65 4.81
CA VAL A 158 -3.29 -4.46 4.18
C VAL A 158 -2.36 -4.87 3.05
N SER A 159 -2.54 -4.32 1.85
CA SER A 159 -1.58 -4.43 0.76
C SER A 159 -0.41 -3.47 1.02
N ARG A 160 0.78 -4.01 1.23
CA ARG A 160 1.99 -3.23 1.51
C ARG A 160 2.71 -2.93 0.21
N ILE A 161 2.95 -1.66 -0.07
CA ILE A 161 3.77 -1.19 -1.17
C ILE A 161 5.11 -0.75 -0.60
N VAL A 162 6.14 -1.58 -0.78
CA VAL A 162 7.47 -1.35 -0.21
C VAL A 162 8.38 -0.72 -1.25
N ASP A 163 8.74 0.54 -1.03
CA ASP A 163 9.59 1.33 -1.92
C ASP A 163 11.06 1.11 -1.57
N ILE A 164 11.72 0.18 -2.26
CA ILE A 164 13.15 -0.10 -2.10
C ILE A 164 13.96 1.04 -2.73
N LYS A 165 14.79 1.66 -1.91
CA LYS A 165 15.55 2.86 -2.27
C LYS A 165 16.83 2.51 -3.03
N PRO A 166 16.99 2.97 -4.28
CA PRO A 166 18.21 2.76 -5.06
C PRO A 166 19.33 3.72 -4.63
N PRO A 167 20.58 3.49 -5.08
CA PRO A 167 21.75 4.28 -4.67
C PRO A 167 21.61 5.78 -4.87
N ALA A 168 21.12 6.23 -6.04
CA ALA A 168 20.97 7.65 -6.33
C ALA A 168 19.95 8.37 -5.46
N SER A 169 19.08 7.64 -4.74
CA SER A 169 18.18 8.22 -3.74
C SER A 169 18.92 8.82 -2.54
N GLY A 170 20.15 8.37 -2.27
CA GLY A 170 20.92 8.69 -1.06
C GLY A 170 20.55 7.87 0.17
N GLU A 171 19.53 7.00 0.07
CA GLU A 171 18.95 6.27 1.22
C GLU A 171 19.03 4.74 1.08
N ALA A 172 19.80 4.22 0.13
CA ALA A 172 19.91 2.77 -0.13
C ALA A 172 20.36 1.96 1.10
N ALA A 173 21.22 2.54 1.95
CA ALA A 173 21.66 1.91 3.21
C ALA A 173 20.55 1.73 4.25
N ARG A 174 19.38 2.36 4.03
CA ARG A 174 18.22 2.27 4.92
C ARG A 174 17.24 1.16 4.53
N ASN A 175 17.46 0.48 3.40
CA ASN A 175 16.65 -0.67 3.02
C ASN A 175 16.78 -1.78 4.06
N ARG A 176 15.64 -2.21 4.61
CA ARG A 176 15.58 -3.33 5.56
C ARG A 176 15.23 -4.61 4.80
N TRP A 177 16.25 -5.38 4.44
CA TRP A 177 16.11 -6.58 3.59
C TRP A 177 15.29 -7.69 4.25
N GLU A 178 15.23 -7.76 5.59
CA GLU A 178 14.41 -8.69 6.34
C GLU A 178 12.91 -8.52 6.05
N ASN A 179 12.50 -7.37 5.56
CA ASN A 179 11.11 -7.12 5.16
C ASN A 179 10.65 -8.02 4.01
N ILE A 180 11.55 -8.49 3.15
CA ILE A 180 11.21 -9.37 2.02
C ILE A 180 10.55 -10.66 2.51
N ALA A 181 11.00 -11.21 3.64
CA ALA A 181 10.42 -12.42 4.24
C ALA A 181 8.97 -12.25 4.73
N HIS A 182 8.49 -11.03 4.87
CA HIS A 182 7.13 -10.72 5.28
C HIS A 182 6.18 -10.43 4.11
N LEU A 183 6.71 -10.30 2.89
CA LEU A 183 5.90 -10.00 1.70
C LEU A 183 5.12 -11.23 1.23
N THR A 184 3.97 -10.97 0.65
CA THR A 184 3.05 -11.96 0.09
C THR A 184 2.64 -11.54 -1.33
N PRO A 185 2.03 -12.39 -2.14
CA PRO A 185 1.53 -12.01 -3.47
C PRO A 185 0.48 -10.86 -3.47
N HIS A 186 -0.04 -10.50 -2.28
CA HIS A 186 -0.96 -9.38 -2.10
C HIS A 186 -0.25 -8.02 -1.98
N ASP A 187 1.06 -8.02 -1.79
CA ASP A 187 1.91 -6.83 -1.65
C ASP A 187 2.53 -6.43 -2.99
N GLU A 188 3.24 -5.31 -3.00
CA GLU A 188 4.00 -4.84 -4.16
C GLU A 188 5.36 -4.28 -3.72
N ILE A 189 6.37 -4.45 -4.56
CA ILE A 189 7.66 -3.80 -4.40
C ILE A 189 7.79 -2.70 -5.46
N LYS A 190 8.28 -1.54 -5.07
CA LYS A 190 8.51 -0.42 -5.97
C LYS A 190 9.98 0.02 -5.93
N PHE A 191 10.53 0.33 -7.11
CA PHE A 191 11.80 1.02 -7.28
C PHE A 191 11.55 2.29 -8.07
N VAL A 192 12.01 3.43 -7.54
CA VAL A 192 11.99 4.72 -8.23
C VAL A 192 13.40 5.01 -8.71
N LEU A 193 13.61 5.02 -10.03
CA LEU A 193 14.93 4.96 -10.69
C LEU A 193 15.25 6.29 -11.37
N ALA A 194 16.42 6.84 -11.11
CA ALA A 194 16.86 8.11 -11.66
C ALA A 194 17.65 7.97 -12.96
N ASP A 195 18.39 6.88 -13.11
CA ASP A 195 19.33 6.68 -14.23
C ASP A 195 19.59 5.19 -14.52
N ARG A 196 20.52 4.94 -15.42
CA ARG A 196 20.95 3.60 -15.82
C ARG A 196 21.61 2.83 -14.68
N ALA A 197 22.36 3.48 -13.82
CA ALA A 197 23.05 2.82 -12.71
C ALA A 197 22.05 2.31 -11.67
N ASP A 198 21.01 3.12 -11.36
CA ASP A 198 19.92 2.69 -10.49
C ASP A 198 19.14 1.53 -11.11
N TYR A 199 18.89 1.55 -12.43
CA TYR A 199 18.23 0.45 -13.13
C TYR A 199 19.03 -0.85 -13.03
N GLU A 200 20.32 -0.81 -13.29
CA GLU A 200 21.20 -1.99 -13.22
C GLU A 200 21.26 -2.56 -11.80
N TRP A 201 21.37 -1.68 -10.81
CA TRP A 201 21.32 -2.07 -9.40
C TRP A 201 19.96 -2.71 -9.04
N ALA A 202 18.84 -2.11 -9.42
CA ALA A 202 17.51 -2.66 -9.15
C ALA A 202 17.30 -4.01 -9.83
N ARG A 203 17.81 -4.19 -11.07
CA ARG A 203 17.80 -5.46 -11.79
C ARG A 203 18.60 -6.55 -11.06
N GLU A 204 19.75 -6.20 -10.51
CA GLU A 204 20.55 -7.13 -9.70
C GLU A 204 19.83 -7.53 -8.40
N VAL A 205 19.25 -6.56 -7.69
CA VAL A 205 18.44 -6.81 -6.49
C VAL A 205 17.25 -7.70 -6.81
N LEU A 206 16.51 -7.41 -7.89
CA LEU A 206 15.40 -8.20 -8.38
C LEU A 206 15.76 -9.69 -8.51
N ARG A 207 16.92 -9.95 -9.14
CA ARG A 207 17.43 -11.31 -9.39
C ARG A 207 17.97 -11.97 -8.12
N ALA A 208 18.81 -11.27 -7.36
CA ALA A 208 19.47 -11.81 -6.17
C ALA A 208 18.47 -12.18 -5.06
N GLN A 209 17.38 -11.45 -4.95
CA GLN A 209 16.33 -11.67 -3.95
C GLN A 209 15.09 -12.41 -4.50
N ASN A 210 15.10 -12.80 -5.80
CA ASN A 210 13.97 -13.45 -6.49
C ASN A 210 12.63 -12.70 -6.29
N LEU A 211 12.65 -11.36 -6.32
CA LEU A 211 11.51 -10.53 -5.91
C LEU A 211 10.25 -10.77 -6.73
N ALA A 212 10.39 -11.05 -8.03
CA ALA A 212 9.26 -11.30 -8.92
C ALA A 212 8.48 -12.59 -8.61
N GLU A 213 9.10 -13.53 -7.87
CA GLU A 213 8.43 -14.74 -7.38
C GLU A 213 7.67 -14.50 -6.06
N VAL A 214 7.96 -13.37 -5.39
CA VAL A 214 7.34 -13.00 -4.12
C VAL A 214 6.05 -12.22 -4.36
N CYS A 215 6.13 -11.13 -5.12
CA CYS A 215 5.00 -10.25 -5.41
C CYS A 215 5.28 -9.40 -6.67
N PRO A 216 4.27 -8.68 -7.21
CA PRO A 216 4.47 -7.73 -8.30
C PRO A 216 5.56 -6.71 -7.99
N VAL A 217 6.46 -6.47 -8.96
CA VAL A 217 7.54 -5.48 -8.86
C VAL A 217 7.30 -4.35 -9.85
N LEU A 218 7.42 -3.11 -9.39
CA LEU A 218 7.16 -1.89 -10.13
C LEU A 218 8.47 -1.12 -10.33
N PHE A 219 8.80 -0.78 -11.57
CA PHE A 219 9.89 0.14 -11.91
C PHE A 219 9.28 1.46 -12.35
N SER A 220 9.60 2.53 -11.64
CA SER A 220 9.09 3.87 -11.86
C SER A 220 10.22 4.84 -12.15
N PRO A 221 10.17 5.66 -13.21
CA PRO A 221 11.21 6.65 -13.47
C PRO A 221 11.05 7.87 -12.56
N VAL A 222 12.16 8.44 -12.08
CA VAL A 222 12.15 9.77 -11.45
C VAL A 222 11.70 10.80 -12.48
N GLN A 223 10.63 11.52 -12.17
CA GLN A 223 10.07 12.52 -13.08
C GLN A 223 11.09 13.63 -13.38
N GLY A 224 11.29 13.91 -14.66
CA GLY A 224 12.21 14.94 -15.14
C GLY A 224 13.69 14.50 -15.21
N GLU A 225 14.05 13.30 -14.70
CA GLU A 225 15.42 12.78 -14.78
C GLU A 225 15.51 11.59 -15.74
N LEU A 226 14.70 10.56 -15.57
CA LEU A 226 14.67 9.40 -16.45
C LEU A 226 13.41 9.42 -17.32
N PRO A 227 13.53 9.55 -18.66
CA PRO A 227 12.40 9.48 -19.56
C PRO A 227 11.68 8.11 -19.48
N PRO A 228 10.34 8.06 -19.31
CA PRO A 228 9.61 6.79 -19.24
C PRO A 228 9.84 5.86 -20.45
N PRO A 229 9.92 6.34 -21.71
CA PRO A 229 10.25 5.48 -22.85
C PRO A 229 11.60 4.80 -22.71
N GLN A 230 12.62 5.49 -22.20
CA GLN A 230 13.95 4.92 -22.01
C GLN A 230 13.97 3.78 -20.99
N LEU A 231 13.23 3.95 -19.86
CA LEU A 231 13.06 2.87 -18.88
C LEU A 231 12.31 1.69 -19.49
N ALA A 232 11.28 1.96 -20.30
CA ALA A 232 10.51 0.92 -20.99
C ALA A 232 11.40 0.10 -21.94
N GLU A 233 12.27 0.75 -22.72
CA GLU A 233 13.22 0.08 -23.61
C GLU A 233 14.14 -0.86 -22.83
N TRP A 234 14.72 -0.42 -21.73
CA TRP A 234 15.60 -1.26 -20.90
C TRP A 234 14.85 -2.48 -20.31
N ILE A 235 13.61 -2.30 -19.85
CA ILE A 235 12.79 -3.39 -19.34
C ILE A 235 12.52 -4.43 -20.43
N LEU A 236 12.22 -3.98 -21.67
CA LEU A 236 11.92 -4.85 -22.81
C LEU A 236 13.18 -5.56 -23.32
N GLU A 237 14.31 -4.86 -23.43
CA GLU A 237 15.62 -5.44 -23.81
C GLU A 237 16.02 -6.57 -22.87
N ASP A 238 15.93 -6.33 -21.56
CA ASP A 238 16.29 -7.30 -20.52
C ASP A 238 15.17 -8.33 -20.23
N ARG A 239 13.98 -8.18 -20.82
CA ARG A 239 12.80 -9.03 -20.60
C ARG A 239 12.48 -9.24 -19.12
N LEU A 240 12.55 -8.15 -18.34
CA LEU A 240 12.34 -8.22 -16.91
C LEU A 240 10.87 -8.49 -16.57
N PRO A 241 10.56 -9.35 -15.60
CA PRO A 241 9.22 -9.61 -15.11
C PRO A 241 8.76 -8.51 -14.15
N VAL A 242 8.78 -7.25 -14.61
CA VAL A 242 8.39 -6.07 -13.84
C VAL A 242 7.35 -5.25 -14.60
N ARG A 243 6.62 -4.41 -13.89
CA ARG A 243 5.69 -3.44 -14.48
C ARG A 243 6.38 -2.08 -14.56
N LEU A 244 6.34 -1.47 -15.73
CA LEU A 244 6.60 -0.04 -15.84
C LEU A 244 5.47 0.74 -15.18
N GLN A 245 5.79 1.62 -14.25
CA GLN A 245 4.85 2.46 -13.55
C GLN A 245 5.22 3.94 -13.74
N VAL A 246 4.36 4.70 -14.39
CA VAL A 246 4.44 6.17 -14.37
C VAL A 246 3.49 6.71 -13.30
N GLN A 247 3.82 7.88 -12.75
CA GLN A 247 3.00 8.54 -11.74
C GLN A 247 1.82 9.25 -12.43
N LEU A 248 0.66 8.59 -12.47
CA LEU A 248 -0.53 9.06 -13.18
C LEU A 248 -0.98 10.45 -12.68
N HIS A 249 -0.94 10.69 -11.37
CA HIS A 249 -1.31 11.97 -10.79
C HIS A 249 -0.44 13.13 -11.33
N LYS A 250 0.85 12.89 -11.59
CA LYS A 250 1.74 13.91 -12.18
C LYS A 250 1.41 14.18 -13.65
N LEU A 251 0.93 13.18 -14.40
CA LEU A 251 0.45 13.38 -15.76
C LEU A 251 -0.84 14.20 -15.80
N LEU A 252 -1.75 13.97 -14.84
CA LEU A 252 -3.05 14.64 -14.79
C LEU A 252 -2.97 16.05 -14.20
N TRP A 253 -2.22 16.22 -13.12
CA TRP A 253 -2.26 17.45 -12.30
C TRP A 253 -0.90 18.08 -12.02
N GLY A 254 0.18 17.54 -12.59
CA GLY A 254 1.54 18.03 -12.33
C GLY A 254 1.93 17.83 -10.85
N SER A 255 2.41 18.90 -10.23
CA SER A 255 2.84 18.90 -8.82
C SER A 255 1.79 19.54 -7.89
N THR A 256 0.52 19.51 -8.25
CA THR A 256 -0.56 20.10 -7.42
C THR A 256 -0.75 19.27 -6.14
N PRO A 257 -0.59 19.85 -4.94
CA PRO A 257 -0.83 19.14 -3.69
C PRO A 257 -2.28 18.69 -3.53
N GLY A 258 -2.51 17.55 -2.87
CA GLY A 258 -3.85 17.01 -2.63
C GLY A 258 -4.57 16.47 -3.87
N LYS A 259 -3.78 16.08 -4.89
CA LYS A 259 -4.28 15.50 -6.16
C LYS A 259 -3.57 14.21 -6.50
#